data_83227ecd3d4b29212f696dbc66e2f828
#
_entry.id   83227ecd3d4b29212f696dbc66e2f828
#
_cell.length_a   1.000
_cell.length_b   1.000
_cell.length_c   1.000
_cell.angle_alpha   90.00
_cell.angle_beta   90.00
_cell.angle_gamma   90.00
#
_symmetry.space_group_name_H-M   'P 1'
#
loop_
_entity.id
_entity.type
_entity.pdbx_description
1 polymer ?
#
loop_
_entity_poly.entity_id
_entity_poly.type
_entity_poly.pdbx_seq_one_letter_code
_entity_poly.pdbx_strand_id
1 'polypeptide(L)'
;MFRIVKKEVLSPKITLLEIEAPYIARKAQPGQFIIFRIDEKGERCPLTIGGYDREKGTITIIFQRAGLTTMALAAMEEGDALMDLVGPLGLPTEMEGVKKA
;
A
#
# COMPACT_ATOMS: atom_id res chain seq x y z
N MET A 1 -0.39 1.49 14.73
CA MET A 1 0.27 2.03 13.56
C MET A 1 0.67 0.91 12.63
N PHE A 2 1.01 1.25 11.42
CA PHE A 2 1.24 0.25 10.37
C PHE A 2 2.70 0.29 9.98
N ARG A 3 3.44 -0.71 10.43
CA ARG A 3 4.89 -0.70 10.32
C ARG A 3 5.37 -1.22 8.97
N ILE A 4 6.40 -0.58 8.44
CA ILE A 4 7.05 -1.03 7.22
C ILE A 4 8.01 -2.15 7.60
N VAL A 5 7.76 -3.36 7.07
CA VAL A 5 8.57 -4.52 7.42
C VAL A 5 9.59 -4.85 6.33
N LYS A 6 9.43 -4.29 5.14
CA LYS A 6 10.38 -4.51 4.06
C LYS A 6 10.35 -3.31 3.11
N LYS A 7 11.51 -2.93 2.63
CA LYS A 7 11.65 -1.88 1.63
C LYS A 7 12.61 -2.35 0.55
N GLU A 8 12.20 -2.18 -0.69
CA GLU A 8 13.05 -2.54 -1.81
C GLU A 8 12.95 -1.45 -2.87
N VAL A 9 14.09 -0.91 -3.29
CA VAL A 9 14.14 0.08 -4.36
C VAL A 9 14.32 -0.68 -5.66
N LEU A 10 13.24 -0.75 -6.43
CA LEU A 10 13.24 -1.52 -7.68
C LEU A 10 13.95 -0.78 -8.81
N SER A 11 13.85 0.55 -8.80
CA SER A 11 14.54 1.40 -9.75
C SER A 11 14.67 2.78 -9.11
N PRO A 12 15.40 3.71 -9.74
CA PRO A 12 15.53 5.04 -9.14
C PRO A 12 14.22 5.74 -8.86
N LYS A 13 13.16 5.36 -9.55
CA LYS A 13 11.87 6.01 -9.38
C LYS A 13 10.81 5.14 -8.74
N ILE A 14 11.05 3.83 -8.61
CA ILE A 14 10.02 2.89 -8.16
C ILE A 14 10.47 2.18 -6.90
N THR A 15 9.62 2.21 -5.89
CA THR A 15 9.90 1.61 -4.59
C THR A 15 8.81 0.61 -4.23
N LEU A 16 9.21 -0.49 -3.63
CA LEU A 16 8.31 -1.50 -3.10
C LEU A 16 8.37 -1.44 -1.58
N LEU A 17 7.21 -1.44 -0.92
CA LEU A 17 7.13 -1.52 0.53
C LEU A 17 6.18 -2.64 0.90
N GLU A 18 6.58 -3.43 1.92
CA GLU A 18 5.66 -4.34 2.59
C GLU A 18 5.31 -3.74 3.92
N ILE A 19 4.01 -3.67 4.19
CA ILE A 19 3.50 -3.00 5.38
C ILE A 19 2.71 -4.00 6.21
N GLU A 20 2.97 -4.02 7.50
CA GLU A 20 2.26 -4.90 8.41
C GLU A 20 0.85 -4.38 8.62
N ALA A 21 -0.12 -5.09 8.10
CA ALA A 21 -1.52 -4.71 8.18
C ALA A 21 -2.37 -5.98 8.06
N PRO A 22 -2.37 -6.82 9.10
CA PRO A 22 -3.00 -8.14 8.99
C PRO A 22 -4.49 -8.07 8.68
N TYR A 23 -5.17 -7.06 9.18
CA TYR A 23 -6.59 -6.92 8.93
C TYR A 23 -6.87 -6.67 7.45
N ILE A 24 -6.06 -5.79 6.85
CA ILE A 24 -6.20 -5.46 5.44
C ILE A 24 -5.75 -6.64 4.57
N ALA A 25 -4.64 -7.28 4.95
CA ALA A 25 -4.12 -8.41 4.20
C ALA A 25 -5.12 -9.55 4.11
N ARG A 26 -5.88 -9.75 5.19
CA ARG A 26 -6.87 -10.82 5.23
C ARG A 26 -7.97 -10.62 4.21
N LYS A 27 -8.34 -9.38 3.94
CA LYS A 27 -9.45 -9.05 3.08
C LYS A 27 -9.05 -8.60 1.68
N ALA A 28 -7.76 -8.36 1.47
CA ALA A 28 -7.30 -7.79 0.20
C ALA A 28 -7.54 -8.72 -0.97
N GLN A 29 -7.87 -8.12 -2.11
CA GLN A 29 -8.03 -8.82 -3.37
C GLN A 29 -7.38 -8.00 -4.47
N PRO A 30 -7.00 -8.64 -5.59
CA PRO A 30 -6.32 -7.92 -6.67
C PRO A 30 -7.16 -6.75 -7.18
N GLY A 31 -6.49 -5.67 -7.47
CA GLY A 31 -7.14 -4.48 -8.02
C GLY A 31 -7.67 -3.51 -7.00
N GLN A 32 -7.68 -3.89 -5.73
CA GLN A 32 -8.11 -2.97 -4.69
C GLN A 32 -7.00 -2.01 -4.33
N PHE A 33 -7.35 -0.96 -3.60
CA PHE A 33 -6.38 0.04 -3.19
C PHE A 33 -6.51 0.34 -1.70
N ILE A 34 -5.51 1.01 -1.16
CA ILE A 34 -5.53 1.51 0.21
C ILE A 34 -5.37 3.02 0.16
N ILE A 35 -5.75 3.66 1.25
CA ILE A 35 -5.47 5.08 1.45
C ILE A 35 -4.57 5.17 2.67
N PHE A 36 -3.43 5.83 2.51
CA PHE A 36 -2.48 5.94 3.61
C PHE A 36 -2.25 7.41 3.98
N ARG A 37 -1.78 7.61 5.19
CA ARG A 37 -1.34 8.90 5.68
C ARG A 37 -0.11 8.68 6.54
N ILE A 38 0.96 9.40 6.25
CA ILE A 38 2.23 9.19 6.93
C ILE A 38 2.19 9.73 8.35
N ASP A 39 1.67 10.94 8.52
CA ASP A 39 1.57 11.57 9.84
C ASP A 39 0.38 12.53 9.85
N GLU A 40 0.23 13.24 10.96
CA GLU A 40 -0.92 14.12 11.14
C GLU A 40 -0.97 15.23 10.11
N LYS A 41 0.18 15.65 9.62
CA LYS A 41 0.25 16.75 8.65
C LYS A 41 0.20 16.26 7.22
N GLY A 42 0.33 14.96 7.01
CA GLY A 42 0.37 14.40 5.67
C GLY A 42 -1.00 14.29 5.06
N GLU A 43 -1.03 14.31 3.74
CA GLU A 43 -2.25 14.09 3.00
C GLU A 43 -2.59 12.61 2.96
N ARG A 44 -3.87 12.32 2.83
CA ARG A 44 -4.30 10.96 2.53
C ARG A 44 -4.10 10.71 1.05
N CYS A 45 -3.49 9.59 0.72
CA CYS A 45 -3.12 9.29 -0.64
C CYS A 45 -3.47 7.85 -0.98
N PRO A 46 -4.14 7.60 -2.11
CA PRO A 46 -4.48 6.24 -2.50
C PRO A 46 -3.34 5.56 -3.23
N LEU A 47 -3.17 4.28 -2.98
CA LEU A 47 -2.22 3.45 -3.72
C LEU A 47 -2.83 2.08 -3.94
N THR A 48 -2.58 1.53 -5.13
CA THR A 48 -3.07 0.21 -5.46
C THR A 48 -2.28 -0.86 -4.70
N ILE A 49 -2.99 -1.86 -4.21
CA ILE A 49 -2.35 -2.99 -3.54
C ILE A 49 -1.69 -3.84 -4.61
N GLY A 50 -0.37 -4.01 -4.50
CA GLY A 50 0.38 -4.81 -5.45
C GLY A 50 0.48 -6.27 -5.07
N GLY A 51 0.20 -6.59 -3.80
CA GLY A 51 0.24 -7.96 -3.33
C GLY A 51 -0.10 -8.02 -1.87
N TYR A 52 -0.22 -9.23 -1.35
CA TYR A 52 -0.50 -9.42 0.06
C TYR A 52 -0.06 -10.81 0.48
N ASP A 53 0.20 -10.94 1.78
CA ASP A 53 0.55 -12.23 2.37
C ASP A 53 -0.32 -12.39 3.62
N ARG A 54 -1.32 -13.25 3.52
CA ARG A 54 -2.27 -13.41 4.60
C ARG A 54 -1.68 -14.08 5.81
N GLU A 55 -0.68 -14.93 5.61
CA GLU A 55 -0.02 -15.59 6.71
C GLU A 55 0.85 -14.63 7.51
N LYS A 56 1.58 -13.76 6.81
CA LYS A 56 2.41 -12.78 7.49
C LYS A 56 1.63 -11.56 7.93
N GLY A 57 0.45 -11.37 7.38
CA GLY A 57 -0.34 -10.19 7.68
C GLY A 57 0.24 -8.93 7.07
N THR A 58 0.79 -9.01 5.87
CA THR A 58 1.39 -7.87 5.20
C THR A 58 0.73 -7.60 3.87
N ILE A 59 0.79 -6.34 3.45
CA ILE A 59 0.42 -5.95 2.10
C ILE A 59 1.64 -5.35 1.43
N THR A 60 1.67 -5.47 0.11
CA THR A 60 2.76 -4.95 -0.70
C THR A 60 2.23 -3.82 -1.55
N ILE A 61 2.90 -2.68 -1.52
CA ILE A 61 2.59 -1.58 -2.41
C ILE A 61 3.84 -1.26 -3.23
N ILE A 62 3.62 -0.98 -4.49
CA ILE A 62 4.68 -0.60 -5.42
C ILE A 62 4.26 0.73 -6.01
N PHE A 63 5.11 1.74 -5.88
CA PHE A 63 4.71 3.07 -6.27
C PHE A 63 5.87 3.84 -6.87
N GLN A 64 5.51 4.85 -7.66
CA GLN A 64 6.47 5.72 -8.29
C GLN A 64 6.60 7.00 -7.48
N ARG A 65 7.83 7.48 -7.32
CA ARG A 65 8.08 8.74 -6.64
C ARG A 65 7.72 9.87 -7.59
N ALA A 66 6.48 10.32 -7.50
CA ALA A 66 5.96 11.28 -8.46
C ALA A 66 5.45 12.58 -7.83
N GLY A 67 5.35 12.65 -6.51
CA GLY A 67 4.88 13.84 -5.82
C GLY A 67 5.41 13.87 -4.42
N LEU A 68 5.10 14.94 -3.67
CA LEU A 68 5.64 15.09 -2.34
C LEU A 68 5.29 13.93 -1.42
N THR A 69 4.03 13.47 -1.49
CA THR A 69 3.60 12.40 -0.60
C THR A 69 4.28 11.08 -0.92
N THR A 70 4.39 10.72 -2.20
CA THR A 70 5.06 9.48 -2.56
C THR A 70 6.56 9.57 -2.35
N MET A 71 7.15 10.76 -2.51
CA MET A 71 8.55 10.94 -2.19
C MET A 71 8.81 10.79 -0.69
N ALA A 72 7.91 11.32 0.14
CA ALA A 72 8.03 11.14 1.58
C ALA A 72 7.89 9.68 1.97
N LEU A 73 6.96 8.97 1.33
CA LEU A 73 6.79 7.55 1.58
C LEU A 73 8.03 6.77 1.18
N ALA A 74 8.62 7.11 0.05
CA ALA A 74 9.83 6.44 -0.42
C ALA A 74 11.04 6.70 0.47
N ALA A 75 11.01 7.78 1.23
CA ALA A 75 12.09 8.10 2.17
C ALA A 75 11.98 7.35 3.49
N MET A 76 10.85 6.70 3.75
CA MET A 76 10.68 5.93 4.97
C MET A 76 11.48 4.64 4.88
N GLU A 77 11.87 4.13 6.03
CA GLU A 77 12.73 2.95 6.12
C GLU A 77 12.00 1.82 6.82
N GLU A 78 12.57 0.62 6.72
CA GLU A 78 12.08 -0.51 7.49
C GLU A 78 12.08 -0.14 8.97
N GLY A 79 10.99 -0.46 9.64
CA GLY A 79 10.82 -0.10 11.03
C GLY A 79 10.02 1.16 11.26
N ASP A 80 9.95 2.03 10.25
CA ASP A 80 9.08 3.20 10.33
C ASP A 80 7.63 2.76 10.21
N ALA A 81 6.70 3.62 10.63
CA ALA A 81 5.28 3.27 10.63
C ALA A 81 4.47 4.39 9.99
N LEU A 82 3.42 3.99 9.31
CA LEU A 82 2.42 4.93 8.81
C LEU A 82 1.39 5.19 9.89
N MET A 83 0.90 6.41 9.97
CA MET A 83 -0.09 6.76 10.96
C MET A 83 -1.44 6.13 10.65
N ASP A 84 -1.89 6.24 9.41
CA ASP A 84 -3.18 5.72 8.99
C ASP A 84 -3.02 4.84 7.77
N LEU A 85 -3.83 3.78 7.71
CA LEU A 85 -3.91 2.92 6.57
C LEU A 85 -5.32 2.35 6.54
N VAL A 86 -6.06 2.69 5.49
CA VAL A 86 -7.46 2.32 5.36
C VAL A 86 -7.63 1.46 4.13
N GLY A 87 -8.32 0.36 4.29
CA GLY A 87 -8.62 -0.53 3.17
C GLY A 87 -8.94 -1.93 3.63
N PRO A 88 -9.07 -2.85 2.70
CA PRO A 88 -8.99 -2.63 1.24
C PRO A 88 -10.22 -1.89 0.73
N LEU A 89 -10.00 -1.08 -0.30
CA LEU A 89 -11.06 -0.27 -0.89
C LEU A 89 -11.19 -0.60 -2.36
N GLY A 90 -12.37 -0.31 -2.92
CA GLY A 90 -12.62 -0.55 -4.31
C GLY A 90 -13.08 -1.96 -4.59
N LEU A 91 -13.53 -2.17 -5.81
CA LEU A 91 -14.00 -3.49 -6.23
C LEU A 91 -12.81 -4.30 -6.75
N PRO A 92 -12.80 -5.61 -6.49
CA PRO A 92 -11.73 -6.44 -7.03
C PRO A 92 -11.73 -6.43 -8.55
N THR A 93 -10.57 -6.51 -9.13
CA THR A 93 -10.42 -6.63 -10.57
C THR A 93 -10.59 -8.09 -10.94
N GLU A 94 -11.72 -8.41 -11.54
CA GLU A 94 -11.92 -9.75 -12.00
C GLU A 94 -12.55 -9.72 -13.31
N MET A 95 -12.48 -10.54 -13.73
CA MET A 95 -13.05 -10.46 -14.76
C MET A 95 -14.35 -10.33 -14.88
N GLU A 96 -14.77 -10.35 -14.40
CA GLU A 96 -15.70 -10.04 -14.53
C GLU A 96 -16.11 -9.06 -14.55
N GLY A 97 -15.77 -8.87 -14.15
CA GLY A 97 -16.22 -7.80 -14.11
C GLY A 97 -16.49 -7.34 -15.14
N VAL A 98 -16.06 -7.77 -15.37
CA VAL A 98 -16.17 -7.41 -16.28
C VAL A 98 -17.28 -7.29 -16.94
N LYS A 99 -17.71 -7.69 -16.87
CA LYS A 99 -18.56 -7.62 -17.44
C LYS A 99 -19.55 -6.91 -17.20
N LYS A 100 -19.58 -6.77 -16.75
CA LYS A 100 -20.28 -6.08 -16.49
C LYS A 100 -20.36 -5.24 -16.43
N ALA A 101 -20.11 -5.42 -16.37
CA ALA A 101 -20.13 -4.79 -16.31
C ALA A 101 -20.28 -4.57 -16.51
#